data_b85a3674c2f6e7e1f728c28afd53dc7d
#
_entry.id   b85a3674c2f6e7e1f728c28afd53dc7d
#
_cell.length_a   1.000
_cell.length_b   1.000
_cell.length_c   1.000
_cell.angle_alpha   90.00
_cell.angle_beta   90.00
_cell.angle_gamma   90.00
#
_symmetry.space_group_name_H-M   'P 1'
#
loop_
_entity.id
_entity.type
_entity.pdbx_description
1 polymer ?
#
loop_
_entity_poly.entity_id
_entity_poly.type
_entity_poly.pdbx_seq_one_letter_code
_entity_poly.pdbx_strand_id
1 'polypeptide(L)'
;MCDHRCFLFLSSGAQGEYAGLAAIKAYLNSKGETHRLVCLIPKSAHGTNPASAQMAGMKVQVVEVDRDGNIDIAHLKAMVDKHKTNLAAIMITYPSTNGVFEENISEVCELIHQHGGQVYLDGANMNAQVGLCRPGDYGSDVSHLNLHKTFCIPHGGGGPGMGPIGVKQHLAPFLPSHPVVTLKSDNTLSSLGTISAAPWGSSAILPISWAYIKMMGAKGLKHATEVAILNANYMAKRLEKHYKILYRGVRGFHAPTMSWPVAGTLMIEPTESEDKAEMDRFCDALVGIRHEIAEIEEGRMDSRINPLKMAPHSLACISSSTWDRPYTRESAAFPMPFVKPETKFWPSISRIDDIYGDQHLVCTCPPMDIYESPFEQERASS
;
A
#
# COMPACT_ATOMS: atom_id res chain seq x y z
N MET A 1 0.16 -20.52 0.24
CA MET A 1 0.11 -20.47 1.72
C MET A 1 0.19 -21.85 2.39
N CYS A 2 0.37 -22.93 1.65
CA CYS A 2 0.19 -24.29 2.19
C CYS A 2 1.23 -24.75 3.22
N ASP A 3 2.38 -24.09 3.36
CA ASP A 3 3.41 -24.48 4.35
C ASP A 3 3.42 -23.64 5.63
N HIS A 4 2.60 -22.60 5.70
CA HIS A 4 2.36 -21.87 6.93
C HIS A 4 1.22 -22.54 7.68
N ARG A 5 1.54 -23.29 8.74
CA ARG A 5 0.57 -24.11 9.46
C ARG A 5 -0.19 -23.38 10.56
N CYS A 6 0.22 -22.16 10.90
CA CYS A 6 -0.41 -21.36 11.92
C CYS A 6 -0.77 -19.98 11.39
N PHE A 7 -2.01 -19.57 11.63
CA PHE A 7 -2.52 -18.25 11.27
C PHE A 7 -3.01 -17.53 12.50
N LEU A 8 -2.68 -16.24 12.57
CA LEU A 8 -3.24 -15.32 13.55
C LEU A 8 -3.90 -14.16 12.81
N PHE A 9 -5.10 -13.79 13.26
CA PHE A 9 -5.84 -12.66 12.73
C PHE A 9 -5.62 -11.44 13.60
N LEU A 10 -5.20 -10.33 12.99
CA LEU A 10 -4.92 -9.05 13.64
C LEU A 10 -5.73 -7.94 12.98
N SER A 11 -5.95 -6.85 13.70
CA SER A 11 -6.84 -5.78 13.24
C SER A 11 -6.27 -4.88 12.13
N SER A 12 -5.00 -5.04 11.76
CA SER A 12 -4.37 -4.29 10.65
C SER A 12 -3.12 -4.99 10.13
N GLY A 13 -2.68 -4.62 8.91
CA GLY A 13 -1.40 -5.06 8.35
C GLY A 13 -0.20 -4.68 9.22
N ALA A 14 -0.18 -3.44 9.74
CA ALA A 14 0.90 -2.97 10.62
C ALA A 14 1.00 -3.79 11.93
N GLN A 15 -0.12 -4.23 12.48
CA GLN A 15 -0.10 -5.16 13.62
C GLN A 15 0.43 -6.53 13.21
N GLY A 16 0.12 -6.99 11.99
CA GLY A 16 0.69 -8.21 11.41
C GLY A 16 2.21 -8.10 11.23
N GLU A 17 2.69 -6.97 10.73
CA GLU A 17 4.13 -6.69 10.60
C GLU A 17 4.83 -6.80 11.96
N TYR A 18 4.32 -6.07 12.95
CA TYR A 18 4.88 -6.10 14.29
C TYR A 18 4.83 -7.49 14.93
N ALA A 19 3.68 -8.18 14.84
CA ALA A 19 3.51 -9.52 15.41
C ALA A 19 4.49 -10.54 14.84
N GLY A 20 4.68 -10.53 13.52
CA GLY A 20 5.59 -11.45 12.85
C GLY A 20 7.06 -11.18 13.19
N LEU A 21 7.48 -9.91 13.21
CA LEU A 21 8.84 -9.55 13.61
C LEU A 21 9.12 -9.83 15.10
N ALA A 22 8.13 -9.60 15.96
CA ALA A 22 8.23 -9.93 17.37
C ALA A 22 8.32 -11.45 17.59
N ALA A 23 7.60 -12.26 16.82
CA ALA A 23 7.69 -13.72 16.82
C ALA A 23 9.09 -14.20 16.39
N ILE A 24 9.67 -13.61 15.35
CA ILE A 24 11.06 -13.89 14.94
C ILE A 24 12.03 -13.59 16.08
N LYS A 25 11.90 -12.43 16.73
CA LYS A 25 12.78 -12.04 17.84
C LYS A 25 12.62 -12.99 19.03
N ALA A 26 11.40 -13.37 19.38
CA ALA A 26 11.15 -14.31 20.46
C ALA A 26 11.76 -15.70 20.16
N TYR A 27 11.65 -16.16 18.92
CA TYR A 27 12.30 -17.39 18.46
C TYR A 27 13.83 -17.32 18.62
N LEU A 28 14.48 -16.27 18.14
CA LEU A 28 15.92 -16.09 18.27
C LEU A 28 16.36 -16.01 19.74
N ASN A 29 15.61 -15.30 20.56
CA ASN A 29 15.84 -15.23 22.01
C ASN A 29 15.76 -16.61 22.67
N SER A 30 14.81 -17.45 22.28
CA SER A 30 14.65 -18.81 22.82
C SER A 30 15.85 -19.71 22.50
N LYS A 31 16.59 -19.40 21.44
CA LYS A 31 17.84 -20.07 21.06
C LYS A 31 19.08 -19.50 21.74
N GLY A 32 18.93 -18.48 22.60
CA GLY A 32 20.04 -17.78 23.20
C GLY A 32 20.72 -16.73 22.29
N GLU A 33 20.14 -16.47 21.13
CA GLU A 33 20.68 -15.56 20.11
C GLU A 33 20.16 -14.11 20.28
N THR A 34 20.13 -13.61 21.51
CA THR A 34 19.61 -12.28 21.87
C THR A 34 20.37 -11.12 21.22
N HIS A 35 21.57 -11.37 20.76
CA HIS A 35 22.44 -10.41 20.07
C HIS A 35 22.01 -10.17 18.60
N ARG A 36 21.20 -11.06 18.02
CA ARG A 36 20.66 -10.90 16.65
C ARG A 36 19.55 -9.88 16.66
N LEU A 37 19.85 -8.66 16.24
CA LEU A 37 18.92 -7.53 16.24
C LEU A 37 18.85 -6.80 14.90
N VAL A 38 19.66 -7.15 13.90
CA VAL A 38 19.67 -6.46 12.62
C VAL A 38 18.57 -7.01 11.72
N CYS A 39 17.71 -6.11 11.22
CA CYS A 39 16.75 -6.37 10.17
C CYS A 39 17.19 -5.65 8.88
N LEU A 40 17.47 -6.41 7.84
CA LEU A 40 17.75 -5.87 6.51
C LEU A 40 16.42 -5.49 5.84
N ILE A 41 16.35 -4.31 5.24
CA ILE A 41 15.13 -3.83 4.55
C ILE A 41 15.54 -3.19 3.22
N PRO A 42 15.12 -3.74 2.07
CA PRO A 42 15.35 -3.13 0.77
C PRO A 42 14.67 -1.76 0.65
N LYS A 43 15.26 -0.83 -0.10
CA LYS A 43 14.66 0.47 -0.42
C LYS A 43 13.32 0.36 -1.15
N SER A 44 13.08 -0.77 -1.80
CA SER A 44 11.80 -1.10 -2.44
C SER A 44 10.73 -1.65 -1.50
N ALA A 45 11.00 -1.70 -0.19
CA ALA A 45 10.02 -2.12 0.81
C ALA A 45 9.03 -0.99 1.14
N HIS A 46 7.86 -1.36 1.65
CA HIS A 46 6.86 -0.40 2.10
C HIS A 46 7.37 0.44 3.29
N GLY A 47 6.98 1.70 3.35
CA GLY A 47 7.44 2.65 4.38
C GLY A 47 7.09 2.27 5.82
N THR A 48 6.12 1.38 6.04
CA THR A 48 5.78 0.86 7.38
C THR A 48 6.76 -0.19 7.87
N ASN A 49 7.49 -0.87 6.97
CA ASN A 49 8.39 -1.97 7.35
C ASN A 49 9.51 -1.51 8.29
N PRO A 50 10.23 -0.40 8.04
CA PRO A 50 11.23 0.11 9.00
C PRO A 50 10.64 0.46 10.36
N ALA A 51 9.46 1.07 10.41
CA ALA A 51 8.79 1.43 11.65
C ALA A 51 8.43 0.18 12.48
N SER A 52 7.85 -0.84 11.83
CA SER A 52 7.50 -2.11 12.48
C SER A 52 8.73 -2.85 13.00
N ALA A 53 9.84 -2.82 12.26
CA ALA A 53 11.10 -3.42 12.72
C ALA A 53 11.67 -2.69 13.94
N GLN A 54 11.63 -1.36 13.96
CA GLN A 54 12.04 -0.58 15.12
C GLN A 54 11.13 -0.82 16.33
N MET A 55 9.82 -0.89 16.15
CA MET A 55 8.87 -1.25 17.22
C MET A 55 9.15 -2.63 17.81
N ALA A 56 9.55 -3.60 16.98
CA ALA A 56 9.98 -4.92 17.44
C ALA A 56 11.36 -4.90 18.16
N GLY A 57 12.01 -3.72 18.25
CA GLY A 57 13.32 -3.53 18.86
C GLY A 57 14.46 -4.08 18.00
N MET A 58 14.30 -4.07 16.70
CA MET A 58 15.34 -4.41 15.73
C MET A 58 16.04 -3.16 15.20
N LYS A 59 17.28 -3.33 14.73
CA LYS A 59 18.08 -2.28 14.10
C LYS A 59 17.95 -2.41 12.59
N VAL A 60 17.33 -1.43 11.97
CA VAL A 60 17.15 -1.42 10.51
C VAL A 60 18.46 -1.13 9.80
N GLN A 61 18.77 -1.93 8.79
CA GLN A 61 19.85 -1.69 7.83
C GLN A 61 19.29 -1.77 6.43
N VAL A 62 19.54 -0.72 5.66
CA VAL A 62 18.98 -0.57 4.31
C VAL A 62 19.79 -1.38 3.30
N VAL A 63 19.08 -2.08 2.42
CA VAL A 63 19.64 -2.72 1.23
C VAL A 63 19.27 -1.90 0.01
N GLU A 64 20.25 -1.62 -0.84
CA GLU A 64 20.04 -0.86 -2.07
C GLU A 64 19.23 -1.67 -3.10
N VAL A 65 18.65 -0.95 -4.06
CA VAL A 65 18.05 -1.53 -5.26
C VAL A 65 18.88 -1.17 -6.48
N ASP A 66 18.82 -2.01 -7.49
CA ASP A 66 19.48 -1.76 -8.76
C ASP A 66 18.69 -0.73 -9.61
N ARG A 67 19.21 -0.40 -10.80
CA ARG A 67 18.58 0.55 -11.73
C ARG A 67 17.21 0.09 -12.25
N ASP A 68 16.94 -1.21 -12.18
CA ASP A 68 15.70 -1.81 -12.66
C ASP A 68 14.69 -2.01 -11.52
N GLY A 69 15.07 -1.60 -10.30
CA GLY A 69 14.22 -1.62 -9.10
C GLY A 69 14.22 -2.94 -8.33
N ASN A 70 15.08 -3.91 -8.72
CA ASN A 70 15.26 -5.15 -7.99
C ASN A 70 16.19 -4.94 -6.79
N ILE A 71 16.21 -5.89 -5.86
CA ILE A 71 17.19 -5.91 -4.76
C ILE A 71 18.61 -6.05 -5.36
N ASP A 72 19.50 -5.12 -5.01
CA ASP A 72 20.91 -5.24 -5.38
C ASP A 72 21.55 -6.40 -4.62
N ILE A 73 21.73 -7.52 -5.33
CA ILE A 73 22.25 -8.76 -4.75
C ILE A 73 23.70 -8.60 -4.25
N ALA A 74 24.51 -7.76 -4.92
CA ALA A 74 25.89 -7.53 -4.49
C ALA A 74 25.91 -6.76 -3.17
N HIS A 75 25.09 -5.71 -3.06
CA HIS A 75 24.94 -4.97 -1.82
C HIS A 75 24.30 -5.82 -0.71
N LEU A 76 23.30 -6.65 -1.02
CA LEU A 76 22.70 -7.57 -0.06
C LEU A 76 23.75 -8.52 0.53
N LYS A 77 24.58 -9.16 -0.30
CA LYS A 77 25.66 -10.03 0.14
C LYS A 77 26.63 -9.31 1.06
N ALA A 78 27.06 -8.10 0.69
CA ALA A 78 27.93 -7.27 1.51
C ALA A 78 27.29 -6.94 2.89
N MET A 79 25.99 -6.64 2.92
CA MET A 79 25.28 -6.36 4.17
C MET A 79 25.11 -7.61 5.04
N VAL A 80 24.85 -8.77 4.43
CA VAL A 80 24.79 -10.06 5.13
C VAL A 80 26.15 -10.39 5.75
N ASP A 81 27.26 -10.28 5.00
CA ASP A 81 28.61 -10.53 5.51
C ASP A 81 28.97 -9.59 6.66
N LYS A 82 28.65 -8.31 6.52
CA LYS A 82 28.87 -7.30 7.55
C LYS A 82 28.13 -7.60 8.85
N HIS A 83 26.92 -8.14 8.75
CA HIS A 83 26.03 -8.35 9.90
C HIS A 83 25.81 -9.83 10.25
N LYS A 84 26.56 -10.76 9.68
CA LYS A 84 26.34 -12.22 9.81
C LYS A 84 26.17 -12.72 11.25
N THR A 85 26.82 -12.08 12.21
CA THR A 85 26.73 -12.48 13.63
C THR A 85 25.48 -11.95 14.32
N ASN A 86 24.93 -10.84 13.87
CA ASN A 86 23.79 -10.15 14.50
C ASN A 86 22.57 -9.99 13.59
N LEU A 87 22.59 -10.66 12.43
CA LEU A 87 21.47 -10.70 11.48
C LEU A 87 20.28 -11.45 12.09
N ALA A 88 19.17 -10.75 12.33
CA ALA A 88 17.91 -11.32 12.80
C ALA A 88 16.98 -11.71 11.65
N ALA A 89 16.80 -10.79 10.73
CA ALA A 89 15.83 -10.97 9.64
C ALA A 89 16.13 -10.10 8.42
N ILE A 90 15.53 -10.46 7.32
CA ILE A 90 15.22 -9.54 6.21
C ILE A 90 13.71 -9.33 6.15
N MET A 91 13.26 -8.11 5.85
CA MET A 91 11.85 -7.82 5.61
C MET A 91 11.66 -7.23 4.23
N ILE A 92 10.91 -7.92 3.38
CA ILE A 92 10.76 -7.63 1.96
C ILE A 92 9.28 -7.45 1.64
N THR A 93 8.91 -6.34 1.00
CA THR A 93 7.59 -6.19 0.35
C THR A 93 7.62 -6.93 -0.99
N TYR A 94 6.66 -7.82 -1.24
CA TYR A 94 6.69 -8.66 -2.41
C TYR A 94 5.29 -8.91 -3.01
N PRO A 95 5.07 -8.57 -4.30
CA PRO A 95 5.97 -7.78 -5.15
C PRO A 95 6.32 -6.44 -4.52
N SER A 96 7.44 -5.82 -4.95
CA SER A 96 7.97 -4.62 -4.31
C SER A 96 7.05 -3.40 -4.50
N THR A 97 7.25 -2.34 -3.71
CA THR A 97 6.52 -1.08 -3.90
C THR A 97 6.86 -0.39 -5.22
N ASN A 98 7.97 -0.78 -5.85
CA ASN A 98 8.33 -0.35 -7.20
C ASN A 98 7.56 -1.10 -8.30
N GLY A 99 6.70 -2.06 -7.93
CA GLY A 99 5.97 -2.91 -8.87
C GLY A 99 6.84 -4.01 -9.50
N VAL A 100 7.99 -4.30 -8.92
CA VAL A 100 8.94 -5.29 -9.44
C VAL A 100 8.73 -6.63 -8.76
N PHE A 101 8.71 -7.68 -9.56
CA PHE A 101 8.69 -9.07 -9.11
C PHE A 101 10.12 -9.60 -9.10
N GLU A 102 10.70 -9.79 -7.92
CA GLU A 102 12.08 -10.25 -7.74
C GLU A 102 12.23 -11.68 -8.25
N GLU A 103 12.96 -11.88 -9.33
CA GLU A 103 13.19 -13.22 -9.89
C GLU A 103 14.03 -14.10 -8.97
N ASN A 104 14.96 -13.49 -8.25
CA ASN A 104 15.92 -14.19 -7.38
C ASN A 104 15.45 -14.31 -5.92
N ILE A 105 14.13 -14.16 -5.65
CA ILE A 105 13.61 -14.14 -4.28
C ILE A 105 13.99 -15.40 -3.49
N SER A 106 14.02 -16.57 -4.12
CA SER A 106 14.40 -17.82 -3.46
C SER A 106 15.87 -17.81 -3.03
N GLU A 107 16.77 -17.28 -3.86
CA GLU A 107 18.20 -17.14 -3.54
C GLU A 107 18.40 -16.13 -2.39
N VAL A 108 17.63 -15.04 -2.38
CA VAL A 108 17.63 -14.05 -1.30
C VAL A 108 17.21 -14.71 0.01
N CYS A 109 16.13 -15.48 0.01
CA CYS A 109 15.66 -16.18 1.20
C CYS A 109 16.70 -17.19 1.72
N GLU A 110 17.28 -17.97 0.82
CA GLU A 110 18.29 -18.97 1.15
C GLU A 110 19.55 -18.32 1.74
N LEU A 111 20.03 -17.22 1.16
CA LEU A 111 21.17 -16.46 1.67
C LEU A 111 20.96 -16.02 3.11
N ILE A 112 19.78 -15.53 3.45
CA ILE A 112 19.44 -15.10 4.82
C ILE A 112 19.43 -16.30 5.77
N HIS A 113 18.82 -17.42 5.38
CA HIS A 113 18.75 -18.63 6.18
C HIS A 113 20.14 -19.23 6.46
N GLN A 114 21.04 -19.24 5.46
CA GLN A 114 22.42 -19.71 5.61
C GLN A 114 23.21 -18.96 6.70
N HIS A 115 22.80 -17.70 6.98
CA HIS A 115 23.40 -16.87 8.01
C HIS A 115 22.56 -16.82 9.31
N GLY A 116 21.58 -17.70 9.46
CA GLY A 116 20.75 -17.83 10.67
C GLY A 116 19.65 -16.78 10.80
N GLY A 117 19.47 -15.91 9.83
CA GLY A 117 18.38 -14.94 9.79
C GLY A 117 17.05 -15.58 9.39
N GLN A 118 15.95 -14.85 9.59
CA GLN A 118 14.61 -15.23 9.19
C GLN A 118 14.09 -14.31 8.08
N VAL A 119 13.14 -14.80 7.29
CA VAL A 119 12.55 -14.03 6.17
C VAL A 119 11.13 -13.64 6.49
N TYR A 120 10.90 -12.33 6.64
CA TYR A 120 9.58 -11.74 6.68
C TYR A 120 9.20 -11.24 5.30
N LEU A 121 8.13 -11.78 4.74
CA LEU A 121 7.59 -11.32 3.47
C LEU A 121 6.32 -10.49 3.71
N ASP A 122 6.41 -9.20 3.44
CA ASP A 122 5.24 -8.32 3.38
C ASP A 122 4.46 -8.62 2.10
N GLY A 123 3.41 -9.42 2.27
CA GLY A 123 2.45 -9.80 1.24
C GLY A 123 1.15 -9.02 1.36
N ALA A 124 1.18 -7.79 1.86
CA ALA A 124 0.00 -6.95 2.08
C ALA A 124 -0.91 -6.90 0.86
N ASN A 125 -0.33 -6.87 -0.34
CA ASN A 125 -1.04 -6.99 -1.61
C ASN A 125 -0.69 -8.31 -2.30
N MET A 126 -1.71 -9.14 -2.53
CA MET A 126 -1.59 -10.45 -3.18
C MET A 126 -2.12 -10.45 -4.63
N ASN A 127 -2.49 -9.29 -5.19
CA ASN A 127 -3.12 -9.21 -6.52
C ASN A 127 -2.28 -9.82 -7.65
N ALA A 128 -0.96 -9.85 -7.52
CA ALA A 128 -0.06 -10.45 -8.49
C ALA A 128 0.40 -11.87 -8.13
N GLN A 129 -0.11 -12.48 -7.05
CA GLN A 129 0.39 -13.75 -6.53
C GLN A 129 -0.66 -14.85 -6.46
N VAL A 130 -1.94 -14.53 -6.19
CA VAL A 130 -2.97 -15.53 -5.92
C VAL A 130 -3.12 -16.50 -7.09
N GLY A 131 -2.90 -17.78 -6.81
CA GLY A 131 -2.96 -18.87 -7.81
C GLY A 131 -1.74 -18.99 -8.72
N LEU A 132 -0.75 -18.09 -8.64
CA LEU A 132 0.48 -18.11 -9.44
C LEU A 132 1.70 -18.51 -8.60
N CYS A 133 1.83 -17.98 -7.40
CA CYS A 133 2.93 -18.32 -6.50
C CYS A 133 2.49 -18.26 -5.03
N ARG A 134 3.32 -18.82 -4.14
CA ARG A 134 3.03 -18.91 -2.71
C ARG A 134 4.26 -18.52 -1.90
N PRO A 135 4.11 -17.62 -0.91
CA PRO A 135 5.23 -17.15 -0.08
C PRO A 135 6.05 -18.26 0.57
N GLY A 136 5.40 -19.34 1.03
CA GLY A 136 6.09 -20.47 1.66
C GLY A 136 7.01 -21.24 0.70
N ASP A 137 6.68 -21.28 -0.59
CA ASP A 137 7.43 -22.08 -1.59
C ASP A 137 8.80 -21.49 -1.89
N TYR A 138 8.95 -20.16 -1.82
CA TYR A 138 10.24 -19.51 -2.08
C TYR A 138 11.02 -19.10 -0.82
N GLY A 139 10.56 -19.51 0.37
CA GLY A 139 11.39 -19.46 1.57
C GLY A 139 10.92 -18.52 2.67
N SER A 140 9.79 -17.81 2.51
CA SER A 140 9.28 -16.94 3.57
C SER A 140 8.98 -17.71 4.87
N ASP A 141 9.42 -17.19 6.02
CA ASP A 141 9.13 -17.73 7.34
C ASP A 141 7.87 -17.12 7.96
N VAL A 142 7.62 -15.85 7.66
CA VAL A 142 6.42 -15.10 8.04
C VAL A 142 5.91 -14.33 6.82
N SER A 143 4.60 -14.33 6.64
CA SER A 143 3.93 -13.44 5.68
C SER A 143 2.63 -12.92 6.25
N HIS A 144 2.30 -11.65 5.98
CA HIS A 144 0.98 -11.10 6.28
C HIS A 144 0.24 -10.71 5.01
N LEU A 145 -1.08 -10.58 5.13
CA LEU A 145 -1.96 -10.10 4.07
C LEU A 145 -2.77 -8.92 4.60
N ASN A 146 -3.21 -8.04 3.70
CA ASN A 146 -4.24 -7.06 3.99
C ASN A 146 -5.53 -7.47 3.28
N LEU A 147 -6.54 -7.90 4.03
CA LEU A 147 -7.79 -8.39 3.43
C LEU A 147 -8.56 -7.28 2.69
N HIS A 148 -8.32 -6.01 3.05
CA HIS A 148 -8.90 -4.85 2.37
C HIS A 148 -8.25 -4.50 1.02
N LYS A 149 -7.27 -5.28 0.57
CA LYS A 149 -6.68 -5.19 -0.76
C LYS A 149 -7.24 -6.31 -1.63
N THR A 150 -6.62 -7.44 -1.65
CA THR A 150 -6.96 -8.56 -2.54
C THR A 150 -8.26 -9.30 -2.18
N PHE A 151 -8.74 -9.20 -0.93
CA PHE A 151 -9.84 -10.03 -0.41
C PHE A 151 -11.09 -9.25 0.00
N CYS A 152 -11.31 -8.09 -0.60
CA CYS A 152 -12.57 -7.34 -0.68
C CYS A 152 -13.18 -6.80 0.62
N ILE A 153 -12.54 -6.89 1.78
CA ILE A 153 -13.16 -6.26 2.96
C ILE A 153 -13.12 -4.73 2.85
N PRO A 154 -14.14 -4.02 3.33
CA PRO A 154 -14.08 -2.57 3.44
C PRO A 154 -13.10 -2.18 4.55
N HIS A 155 -12.28 -1.14 4.30
CA HIS A 155 -11.44 -0.49 5.31
C HIS A 155 -11.82 0.98 5.50
N GLY A 156 -12.37 1.61 4.48
CA GLY A 156 -13.14 2.83 4.50
C GLY A 156 -12.52 3.98 5.28
N GLY A 157 -11.27 4.32 4.99
CA GLY A 157 -10.61 5.43 5.67
C GLY A 157 -10.25 5.17 7.15
N GLY A 158 -10.10 3.91 7.55
CA GLY A 158 -9.71 3.51 8.90
C GLY A 158 -10.77 2.72 9.67
N GLY A 159 -11.76 2.17 8.97
CA GLY A 159 -12.74 1.24 9.52
C GLY A 159 -12.14 -0.11 9.91
N PRO A 160 -12.97 -1.15 10.13
CA PRO A 160 -12.52 -2.45 10.58
C PRO A 160 -11.53 -3.06 9.59
N GLY A 161 -10.29 -3.24 10.03
CA GLY A 161 -9.21 -3.83 9.24
C GLY A 161 -8.92 -5.27 9.65
N MET A 162 -8.26 -6.02 8.74
CA MET A 162 -7.77 -7.36 9.02
C MET A 162 -6.43 -7.58 8.32
N GLY A 163 -5.43 -7.97 9.11
CA GLY A 163 -4.08 -8.29 8.66
C GLY A 163 -3.64 -9.67 9.15
N PRO A 164 -4.18 -10.77 8.61
CA PRO A 164 -3.77 -12.10 9.03
C PRO A 164 -2.31 -12.36 8.71
N ILE A 165 -1.61 -13.03 9.63
CA ILE A 165 -0.25 -13.51 9.42
C ILE A 165 -0.23 -15.04 9.35
N GLY A 166 0.62 -15.55 8.49
CA GLY A 166 0.97 -16.96 8.41
C GLY A 166 2.45 -17.14 8.74
N VAL A 167 2.78 -18.16 9.54
CA VAL A 167 4.16 -18.44 9.93
C VAL A 167 4.52 -19.91 9.69
N LYS A 168 5.80 -20.20 9.45
CA LYS A 168 6.33 -21.57 9.44
C LYS A 168 6.24 -22.20 10.83
N GLN A 169 6.22 -23.51 10.88
CA GLN A 169 6.00 -24.32 12.10
C GLN A 169 6.92 -23.93 13.26
N HIS A 170 8.19 -23.59 13.00
CA HIS A 170 9.15 -23.26 14.05
C HIS A 170 8.85 -21.92 14.73
N LEU A 171 8.13 -21.01 14.07
CA LEU A 171 7.71 -19.73 14.65
C LEU A 171 6.35 -19.78 15.34
N ALA A 172 5.57 -20.83 15.11
CA ALA A 172 4.22 -20.96 15.66
C ALA A 172 4.14 -20.85 17.19
N PRO A 173 5.09 -21.41 17.97
CA PRO A 173 5.10 -21.29 19.43
C PRO A 173 5.30 -19.85 19.94
N PHE A 174 5.77 -18.96 19.10
CA PHE A 174 6.11 -17.58 19.43
C PHE A 174 5.09 -16.56 18.93
N LEU A 175 3.94 -17.02 18.41
CA LEU A 175 2.84 -16.15 18.07
C LEU A 175 2.23 -15.46 19.29
N PRO A 176 1.66 -14.26 19.16
CA PRO A 176 0.99 -13.57 20.25
C PRO A 176 -0.07 -14.42 20.96
N SER A 177 -0.20 -14.22 22.25
CA SER A 177 -1.24 -14.80 23.09
C SER A 177 -2.33 -13.76 23.43
N HIS A 178 -3.39 -14.19 24.11
CA HIS A 178 -4.41 -13.28 24.62
C HIS A 178 -4.83 -13.68 26.04
N PRO A 179 -4.91 -12.75 27.02
CA PRO A 179 -5.17 -13.07 28.40
C PRO A 179 -6.60 -13.54 28.69
N VAL A 180 -7.56 -13.18 27.83
CA VAL A 180 -8.98 -13.50 28.03
C VAL A 180 -9.41 -14.73 27.23
N VAL A 181 -8.75 -14.99 26.10
CA VAL A 181 -9.12 -16.08 25.19
C VAL A 181 -7.89 -16.94 24.92
N THR A 182 -8.00 -18.23 25.15
CA THR A 182 -6.97 -19.19 24.73
C THR A 182 -7.02 -19.30 23.21
N LEU A 183 -6.08 -18.66 22.55
CA LEU A 183 -5.83 -18.89 21.13
C LEU A 183 -5.29 -20.32 21.04
N LYS A 184 -5.89 -21.17 20.23
CA LYS A 184 -5.50 -22.58 20.06
C LYS A 184 -4.10 -22.78 19.49
N SER A 185 -3.08 -22.27 20.13
CA SER A 185 -1.73 -22.81 20.08
C SER A 185 -1.46 -23.45 21.41
N ASP A 186 -1.39 -24.76 21.45
CA ASP A 186 -1.11 -25.55 22.66
C ASP A 186 0.28 -25.26 23.26
N ASN A 187 0.90 -24.16 22.91
CA ASN A 187 2.25 -23.80 23.29
C ASN A 187 2.26 -22.56 24.17
N THR A 188 2.39 -22.80 25.46
CA THR A 188 2.58 -21.83 26.55
C THR A 188 3.92 -21.08 26.52
N LEU A 189 4.67 -21.13 25.43
CA LEU A 189 5.98 -20.52 25.31
C LEU A 189 5.96 -19.06 24.86
N SER A 190 4.81 -18.53 24.42
CA SER A 190 4.74 -17.16 23.94
C SER A 190 4.83 -16.16 25.05
N SER A 191 5.97 -15.48 25.12
CA SER A 191 6.20 -14.33 25.99
C SER A 191 5.68 -13.01 25.42
N LEU A 192 5.13 -13.02 24.19
CA LEU A 192 4.78 -11.80 23.47
C LEU A 192 3.52 -11.10 23.99
N GLY A 193 2.67 -11.77 24.77
CA GLY A 193 1.43 -11.17 25.24
C GLY A 193 0.47 -10.78 24.14
N THR A 194 -0.39 -9.80 24.41
CA THR A 194 -1.43 -9.31 23.49
C THR A 194 -0.89 -8.23 22.57
N ILE A 195 -1.15 -8.34 21.28
CA ILE A 195 -0.86 -7.30 20.28
C ILE A 195 -2.12 -6.54 19.89
N SER A 196 -3.25 -7.24 19.75
CA SER A 196 -4.55 -6.66 19.44
C SER A 196 -5.49 -6.83 20.61
N ALA A 197 -6.20 -5.77 21.01
CA ALA A 197 -7.21 -5.83 22.06
C ALA A 197 -8.34 -6.82 21.72
N ALA A 198 -8.73 -6.90 20.44
CA ALA A 198 -9.63 -7.93 19.94
C ALA A 198 -8.81 -9.16 19.54
N PRO A 199 -9.02 -10.32 20.17
CA PRO A 199 -8.18 -11.52 19.98
C PRO A 199 -8.15 -12.04 18.55
N TRP A 200 -9.23 -11.77 17.79
CA TRP A 200 -9.38 -12.19 16.39
C TRP A 200 -9.46 -11.03 15.42
N GLY A 201 -9.02 -9.84 15.84
CA GLY A 201 -9.18 -8.62 15.06
C GLY A 201 -10.66 -8.29 14.80
N SER A 202 -10.97 -7.66 13.68
CA SER A 202 -12.35 -7.34 13.26
C SER A 202 -13.03 -8.56 12.60
N SER A 203 -13.17 -9.65 13.33
CA SER A 203 -13.60 -10.96 12.80
C SER A 203 -14.97 -10.95 12.11
N ALA A 204 -15.86 -10.02 12.45
CA ALA A 204 -17.18 -9.88 11.85
C ALA A 204 -17.16 -9.60 10.35
N ILE A 205 -16.04 -9.10 9.80
CA ILE A 205 -15.90 -8.85 8.36
C ILE A 205 -15.32 -10.04 7.56
N LEU A 206 -14.84 -11.08 8.22
CA LEU A 206 -14.29 -12.28 7.56
C LEU A 206 -15.28 -12.98 6.63
N PRO A 207 -16.60 -13.02 6.90
CA PRO A 207 -17.58 -13.58 5.96
C PRO A 207 -17.53 -12.93 4.56
N ILE A 208 -17.12 -11.66 4.45
CA ILE A 208 -16.98 -10.95 3.16
C ILE A 208 -15.88 -11.61 2.33
N SER A 209 -14.69 -11.76 2.89
CA SER A 209 -13.58 -12.46 2.20
C SER A 209 -13.91 -13.93 1.92
N TRP A 210 -14.59 -14.59 2.85
CA TRP A 210 -15.03 -15.98 2.64
C TRP A 210 -16.01 -16.10 1.48
N ALA A 211 -17.01 -15.23 1.40
CA ALA A 211 -17.97 -15.20 0.30
C ALA A 211 -17.27 -14.90 -1.03
N TYR A 212 -16.41 -13.89 -1.07
CA TYR A 212 -15.61 -13.56 -2.26
C TYR A 212 -14.82 -14.78 -2.76
N ILE A 213 -14.07 -15.44 -1.88
CA ILE A 213 -13.27 -16.63 -2.23
C ILE A 213 -14.17 -17.76 -2.73
N LYS A 214 -15.34 -17.97 -2.08
CA LYS A 214 -16.30 -19.00 -2.50
C LYS A 214 -16.93 -18.70 -3.85
N MET A 215 -17.30 -17.46 -4.11
CA MET A 215 -17.90 -17.04 -5.37
C MET A 215 -16.90 -17.13 -6.54
N MET A 216 -15.67 -16.69 -6.32
CA MET A 216 -14.63 -16.73 -7.34
C MET A 216 -14.11 -18.13 -7.61
N GLY A 217 -13.96 -18.93 -6.56
CA GLY A 217 -13.30 -20.24 -6.63
C GLY A 217 -11.83 -20.14 -7.04
N ALA A 218 -11.13 -21.26 -7.09
CA ALA A 218 -9.70 -21.29 -7.42
C ALA A 218 -9.39 -20.71 -8.83
N LYS A 219 -10.24 -21.06 -9.81
CA LYS A 219 -10.06 -20.59 -11.19
C LYS A 219 -10.30 -19.09 -11.31
N GLY A 220 -11.36 -18.57 -10.68
CA GLY A 220 -11.68 -17.14 -10.72
C GLY A 220 -10.62 -16.30 -10.03
N LEU A 221 -10.13 -16.70 -8.86
CA LEU A 221 -9.06 -16.00 -8.15
C LEU A 221 -7.76 -15.96 -8.95
N LYS A 222 -7.38 -17.08 -9.58
CA LYS A 222 -6.21 -17.10 -10.47
C LYS A 222 -6.41 -16.18 -11.69
N HIS A 223 -7.59 -16.23 -12.31
CA HIS A 223 -7.92 -15.40 -13.46
C HIS A 223 -7.90 -13.91 -13.09
N ALA A 224 -8.42 -13.53 -11.92
CA ALA A 224 -8.33 -12.17 -11.42
C ALA A 224 -6.87 -11.68 -11.34
N THR A 225 -5.97 -12.50 -10.79
CA THR A 225 -4.53 -12.19 -10.76
C THR A 225 -3.94 -12.01 -12.17
N GLU A 226 -4.26 -12.91 -13.08
CA GLU A 226 -3.79 -12.84 -14.48
C GLU A 226 -4.28 -11.58 -15.17
N VAL A 227 -5.54 -11.20 -14.96
CA VAL A 227 -6.14 -9.97 -15.52
C VAL A 227 -5.50 -8.72 -14.92
N ALA A 228 -5.29 -8.67 -13.61
CA ALA A 228 -4.62 -7.53 -12.97
C ALA A 228 -3.22 -7.28 -13.55
N ILE A 229 -2.42 -8.35 -13.74
CA ILE A 229 -1.11 -8.26 -14.37
C ILE A 229 -1.22 -7.82 -15.84
N LEU A 230 -2.18 -8.36 -16.58
CA LEU A 230 -2.42 -7.99 -17.98
C LEU A 230 -2.79 -6.51 -18.11
N ASN A 231 -3.70 -6.01 -17.28
CA ASN A 231 -4.16 -4.63 -17.28
C ASN A 231 -3.00 -3.65 -17.03
N ALA A 232 -2.15 -3.94 -16.04
CA ALA A 232 -0.98 -3.14 -15.74
C ALA A 232 -0.01 -3.06 -16.93
N ASN A 233 0.28 -4.20 -17.55
CA ASN A 233 1.15 -4.25 -18.74
C ASN A 233 0.52 -3.55 -19.95
N TYR A 234 -0.79 -3.67 -20.12
CA TYR A 234 -1.54 -2.98 -21.19
C TYR A 234 -1.41 -1.47 -21.07
N MET A 235 -1.67 -0.91 -19.88
CA MET A 235 -1.56 0.53 -19.64
C MET A 235 -0.12 1.03 -19.81
N ALA A 236 0.86 0.30 -19.27
CA ALA A 236 2.27 0.64 -19.44
C ALA A 236 2.66 0.68 -20.92
N LYS A 237 2.20 -0.30 -21.71
CA LYS A 237 2.46 -0.34 -23.16
C LYS A 237 1.83 0.83 -23.91
N ARG A 238 0.63 1.26 -23.53
CA ARG A 238 -0.01 2.44 -24.11
C ARG A 238 0.72 3.74 -23.78
N LEU A 239 1.26 3.86 -22.57
CA LEU A 239 1.85 5.10 -22.06
C LEU A 239 3.35 5.23 -22.36
N GLU A 240 4.08 4.15 -22.65
CA GLU A 240 5.55 4.13 -22.78
C GLU A 240 6.14 5.12 -23.82
N LYS A 241 5.35 5.52 -24.81
CA LYS A 241 5.76 6.50 -25.83
C LYS A 241 5.63 7.95 -25.36
N HIS A 242 4.83 8.19 -24.33
CA HIS A 242 4.47 9.51 -23.83
C HIS A 242 5.11 9.81 -22.47
N TYR A 243 5.29 8.77 -21.66
CA TYR A 243 5.86 8.85 -20.31
C TYR A 243 6.97 7.81 -20.15
N LYS A 244 8.02 8.19 -19.43
CA LYS A 244 9.07 7.24 -19.07
C LYS A 244 8.52 6.26 -18.04
N ILE A 245 8.50 4.98 -18.38
CA ILE A 245 8.26 3.91 -17.40
C ILE A 245 9.55 3.73 -16.60
N LEU A 246 9.50 4.01 -15.30
CA LEU A 246 10.68 4.08 -14.45
C LEU A 246 11.26 2.69 -14.21
N TYR A 247 10.43 1.75 -13.76
CA TYR A 247 10.83 0.36 -13.54
C TYR A 247 10.07 -0.55 -14.50
N ARG A 248 10.82 -1.36 -15.24
CA ARG A 248 10.28 -2.36 -16.17
C ARG A 248 10.62 -3.73 -15.63
N GLY A 249 9.98 -4.12 -14.53
CA GLY A 249 10.07 -5.48 -14.04
C GLY A 249 9.59 -6.48 -15.09
N VAL A 250 10.13 -7.68 -15.06
CA VAL A 250 9.79 -8.75 -16.03
C VAL A 250 8.31 -9.14 -15.89
N ARG A 251 7.70 -8.88 -14.73
CA ARG A 251 6.29 -9.20 -14.44
C ARG A 251 5.71 -8.30 -13.34
N GLY A 252 4.84 -7.38 -13.69
CA GLY A 252 3.92 -6.74 -12.76
C GLY A 252 4.17 -5.27 -12.42
N PHE A 253 3.08 -4.59 -12.06
CA PHE A 253 3.01 -3.20 -11.63
C PHE A 253 2.13 -3.09 -10.39
N HIS A 254 2.29 -2.03 -9.59
CA HIS A 254 1.58 -1.81 -8.33
C HIS A 254 0.90 -0.43 -8.26
N ALA A 255 0.05 -0.20 -7.27
CA ALA A 255 -0.99 0.82 -7.07
C ALA A 255 -0.64 2.30 -7.26
N PRO A 256 -1.62 3.17 -7.63
CA PRO A 256 -1.35 4.57 -7.89
C PRO A 256 -1.10 5.38 -6.62
N THR A 257 0.10 5.97 -6.54
CA THR A 257 0.46 6.99 -5.56
C THR A 257 1.30 8.06 -6.25
N MET A 258 1.12 9.32 -5.87
CA MET A 258 1.89 10.42 -6.44
C MET A 258 3.15 10.67 -5.60
N SER A 259 4.29 10.82 -6.29
CA SER A 259 5.60 11.11 -5.69
C SER A 259 6.05 10.11 -4.60
N TRP A 260 5.55 8.90 -4.60
CA TRP A 260 5.96 7.81 -3.74
C TRP A 260 5.85 6.48 -4.52
N PRO A 261 6.78 5.54 -4.38
CA PRO A 261 8.02 5.59 -3.58
C PRO A 261 9.10 6.51 -4.16
N VAL A 262 8.95 6.99 -5.39
CA VAL A 262 9.92 7.86 -6.06
C VAL A 262 9.33 9.23 -6.31
N ALA A 263 10.03 10.28 -5.87
CA ALA A 263 9.59 11.65 -6.06
C ALA A 263 9.37 11.99 -7.55
N GLY A 264 8.30 12.73 -7.85
CA GLY A 264 7.96 13.15 -9.21
C GLY A 264 7.43 12.05 -10.13
N THR A 265 7.02 10.92 -9.59
CA THR A 265 6.42 9.82 -10.35
C THR A 265 4.93 9.64 -10.05
N LEU A 266 4.24 8.94 -10.95
CA LEU A 266 2.94 8.34 -10.70
C LEU A 266 3.13 6.82 -10.66
N MET A 267 2.64 6.19 -9.61
CA MET A 267 2.52 4.76 -9.54
C MET A 267 1.06 4.37 -9.82
N ILE A 268 0.80 3.58 -10.84
CA ILE A 268 -0.54 3.24 -11.32
C ILE A 268 -0.73 1.73 -11.24
N GLU A 269 -1.74 1.29 -10.51
CA GLU A 269 -2.11 -0.12 -10.38
C GLU A 269 -3.57 -0.33 -10.82
N PRO A 270 -3.81 -0.73 -12.05
CA PRO A 270 -5.13 -1.23 -12.43
C PRO A 270 -5.33 -2.62 -11.82
N THR A 271 -6.51 -2.85 -11.25
CA THR A 271 -6.90 -4.15 -10.74
C THR A 271 -7.62 -4.97 -11.81
N GLU A 272 -8.03 -6.18 -11.47
CA GLU A 272 -8.88 -7.03 -12.30
C GLU A 272 -10.28 -6.45 -12.50
N SER A 273 -10.70 -5.53 -11.63
CA SER A 273 -12.05 -4.92 -11.67
C SER A 273 -12.17 -3.79 -12.68
N GLU A 274 -11.06 -3.35 -13.26
CA GLU A 274 -11.07 -2.22 -14.18
C GLU A 274 -11.62 -2.61 -15.56
N ASP A 275 -12.61 -1.84 -16.04
CA ASP A 275 -13.10 -1.97 -17.41
C ASP A 275 -12.04 -1.47 -18.41
N LYS A 276 -11.88 -2.20 -19.52
CA LYS A 276 -10.95 -1.82 -20.57
C LYS A 276 -11.23 -0.42 -21.12
N ALA A 277 -12.51 -0.04 -21.27
CA ALA A 277 -12.89 1.29 -21.75
C ALA A 277 -12.45 2.39 -20.76
N GLU A 278 -12.52 2.14 -19.46
CA GLU A 278 -12.03 3.07 -18.44
C GLU A 278 -10.50 3.17 -18.46
N MET A 279 -9.80 2.06 -18.61
CA MET A 279 -8.34 2.08 -18.78
C MET A 279 -7.92 2.83 -20.04
N ASP A 280 -8.63 2.64 -21.14
CA ASP A 280 -8.40 3.39 -22.37
C ASP A 280 -8.62 4.88 -22.16
N ARG A 281 -9.74 5.27 -21.54
CA ARG A 281 -10.06 6.66 -21.21
C ARG A 281 -9.02 7.30 -20.29
N PHE A 282 -8.54 6.56 -19.30
CA PHE A 282 -7.48 7.02 -18.40
C PHE A 282 -6.15 7.25 -19.16
N CYS A 283 -5.75 6.31 -20.01
CA CYS A 283 -4.55 6.45 -20.83
C CYS A 283 -4.68 7.65 -21.79
N ASP A 284 -5.84 7.81 -22.44
CA ASP A 284 -6.08 8.93 -23.34
C ASP A 284 -6.04 10.28 -22.60
N ALA A 285 -6.57 10.33 -21.37
CA ALA A 285 -6.45 11.52 -20.52
C ALA A 285 -4.99 11.86 -20.22
N LEU A 286 -4.17 10.88 -19.84
CA LEU A 286 -2.74 11.10 -19.60
C LEU A 286 -2.00 11.54 -20.87
N VAL A 287 -2.31 10.97 -22.02
CA VAL A 287 -1.76 11.40 -23.31
C VAL A 287 -2.16 12.85 -23.62
N GLY A 288 -3.42 13.22 -23.37
CA GLY A 288 -3.91 14.58 -23.50
C GLY A 288 -3.14 15.57 -22.60
N ILE A 289 -2.97 15.22 -21.33
CA ILE A 289 -2.16 16.00 -20.39
C ILE A 289 -0.73 16.16 -20.90
N ARG A 290 -0.13 15.12 -21.47
CA ARG A 290 1.22 15.19 -22.03
C ARG A 290 1.29 16.18 -23.23
N HIS A 291 0.24 16.25 -24.04
CA HIS A 291 0.16 17.24 -25.10
C HIS A 291 0.04 18.66 -24.53
N GLU A 292 -0.80 18.89 -23.54
CA GLU A 292 -0.89 20.20 -22.87
C GLU A 292 0.44 20.62 -22.22
N ILE A 293 1.19 19.67 -21.63
CA ILE A 293 2.54 19.91 -21.13
C ILE A 293 3.47 20.35 -22.27
N ALA A 294 3.40 19.71 -23.45
CA ALA A 294 4.21 20.09 -24.60
C ALA A 294 3.89 21.52 -25.08
N GLU A 295 2.61 21.91 -25.07
CA GLU A 295 2.22 23.30 -25.41
C GLU A 295 2.87 24.34 -24.47
N ILE A 296 3.03 23.99 -23.19
CA ILE A 296 3.69 24.84 -22.18
C ILE A 296 5.21 24.83 -22.42
N GLU A 297 5.82 23.66 -22.64
CA GLU A 297 7.26 23.51 -22.87
C GLU A 297 7.73 24.26 -24.12
N GLU A 298 6.88 24.31 -25.16
CA GLU A 298 7.14 24.99 -26.43
C GLU A 298 6.72 26.47 -26.42
N GLY A 299 6.23 26.98 -25.28
CA GLY A 299 5.87 28.40 -25.09
C GLY A 299 4.53 28.80 -25.76
N ARG A 300 3.71 27.87 -26.19
CA ARG A 300 2.36 28.13 -26.75
C ARG A 300 1.31 28.37 -25.67
N MET A 301 1.53 27.91 -24.45
CA MET A 301 0.72 28.22 -23.28
C MET A 301 1.55 28.92 -22.23
N ASP A 302 0.92 29.80 -21.45
CA ASP A 302 1.58 30.45 -20.31
C ASP A 302 2.01 29.44 -19.26
N SER A 303 3.23 29.57 -18.75
CA SER A 303 3.80 28.60 -17.79
C SER A 303 3.21 28.70 -16.39
N ARG A 304 2.53 29.79 -16.04
CA ARG A 304 1.95 30.05 -14.72
C ARG A 304 0.43 29.91 -14.72
N ILE A 305 -0.24 30.43 -15.75
CA ILE A 305 -1.70 30.42 -15.85
C ILE A 305 -2.12 29.60 -17.08
N ASN A 306 -2.34 28.34 -16.89
CA ASN A 306 -2.75 27.39 -17.91
C ASN A 306 -3.74 26.34 -17.34
N PRO A 307 -4.43 25.56 -18.18
CA PRO A 307 -5.42 24.59 -17.71
C PRO A 307 -4.90 23.61 -16.67
N LEU A 308 -3.66 23.13 -16.79
CA LEU A 308 -3.07 22.16 -15.86
C LEU A 308 -2.77 22.80 -14.49
N LYS A 309 -2.15 23.98 -14.48
CA LYS A 309 -1.80 24.68 -13.24
C LYS A 309 -3.02 25.16 -12.47
N MET A 310 -4.10 25.48 -13.18
CA MET A 310 -5.32 26.03 -12.60
C MET A 310 -6.38 24.97 -12.32
N ALA A 311 -6.16 23.72 -12.72
CA ALA A 311 -7.04 22.59 -12.39
C ALA A 311 -7.04 22.30 -10.87
N PRO A 312 -8.11 21.72 -10.33
CA PRO A 312 -9.38 21.35 -10.98
C PRO A 312 -10.30 22.57 -11.18
N HIS A 313 -11.15 22.49 -12.21
CA HIS A 313 -12.15 23.52 -12.52
C HIS A 313 -13.53 23.05 -12.07
N SER A 314 -13.99 23.57 -10.94
CA SER A 314 -15.35 23.26 -10.42
C SER A 314 -16.43 23.92 -11.25
N LEU A 315 -17.67 23.44 -11.14
CA LEU A 315 -18.81 24.05 -11.81
C LEU A 315 -18.97 25.53 -11.41
N ALA A 316 -18.77 25.85 -10.12
CA ALA A 316 -18.80 27.23 -9.64
C ALA A 316 -17.76 28.11 -10.34
N CYS A 317 -16.55 27.61 -10.56
CA CYS A 317 -15.50 28.31 -11.27
C CYS A 317 -15.88 28.57 -12.75
N ILE A 318 -16.42 27.56 -13.43
CA ILE A 318 -16.81 27.67 -14.84
C ILE A 318 -18.03 28.60 -15.05
N SER A 319 -18.99 28.60 -14.12
CA SER A 319 -20.21 29.43 -14.19
C SER A 319 -20.04 30.84 -13.60
N SER A 320 -18.88 31.18 -13.08
CA SER A 320 -18.59 32.53 -12.56
C SER A 320 -18.83 33.60 -13.62
N SER A 321 -19.29 34.78 -13.20
CA SER A 321 -19.46 35.94 -14.10
C SER A 321 -18.14 36.46 -14.65
N THR A 322 -17.03 36.23 -13.93
CA THR A 322 -15.68 36.64 -14.33
C THR A 322 -14.85 35.45 -14.82
N TRP A 323 -14.08 35.68 -15.89
CA TRP A 323 -13.11 34.73 -16.41
C TRP A 323 -11.86 35.47 -16.89
N ASP A 324 -10.84 35.45 -16.08
CA ASP A 324 -9.60 36.18 -16.27
C ASP A 324 -8.42 35.29 -16.74
N ARG A 325 -8.73 34.13 -17.30
CA ARG A 325 -7.74 33.14 -17.71
C ARG A 325 -7.50 33.18 -19.21
N PRO A 326 -6.27 32.93 -19.70
CA PRO A 326 -5.90 33.03 -21.11
C PRO A 326 -6.38 31.81 -21.95
N TYR A 327 -7.26 30.99 -21.43
CA TYR A 327 -7.88 29.84 -22.11
C TYR A 327 -9.40 29.86 -21.94
N THR A 328 -10.11 29.11 -22.79
CA THR A 328 -11.57 29.17 -22.79
C THR A 328 -12.20 28.37 -21.65
N ARG A 329 -13.40 28.76 -21.24
CA ARG A 329 -14.22 27.98 -20.28
C ARG A 329 -14.51 26.58 -20.79
N GLU A 330 -14.71 26.46 -22.12
CA GLU A 330 -14.98 25.19 -22.76
C GLU A 330 -13.79 24.22 -22.61
N SER A 331 -12.55 24.69 -22.90
CA SER A 331 -11.36 23.86 -22.71
C SER A 331 -11.11 23.51 -21.25
N ALA A 332 -11.45 24.41 -20.32
CA ALA A 332 -11.37 24.14 -18.88
C ALA A 332 -12.42 23.11 -18.41
N ALA A 333 -13.61 23.17 -18.98
CA ALA A 333 -14.70 22.25 -18.65
C ALA A 333 -14.57 20.89 -19.33
N PHE A 334 -14.19 20.89 -20.60
CA PHE A 334 -14.18 19.71 -21.48
C PHE A 334 -12.84 19.58 -22.21
N PRO A 335 -11.75 19.27 -21.49
CA PRO A 335 -10.39 19.28 -22.03
C PRO A 335 -10.14 18.19 -23.09
N MET A 336 -11.00 17.16 -23.14
CA MET A 336 -10.87 16.05 -24.06
C MET A 336 -12.21 15.73 -24.72
N PRO A 337 -12.23 15.23 -25.98
CA PRO A 337 -13.47 14.95 -26.73
C PRO A 337 -14.40 13.93 -26.06
N PHE A 338 -13.85 13.04 -25.23
CA PHE A 338 -14.65 12.05 -24.49
C PHE A 338 -15.25 12.59 -23.19
N VAL A 339 -14.84 13.79 -22.73
CA VAL A 339 -15.42 14.45 -21.56
C VAL A 339 -16.68 15.19 -22.01
N LYS A 340 -17.83 14.54 -21.89
CA LYS A 340 -19.11 15.08 -22.30
C LYS A 340 -19.89 15.65 -21.13
N PRO A 341 -20.74 16.68 -21.35
CA PRO A 341 -21.55 17.27 -20.28
C PRO A 341 -22.36 16.26 -19.47
N GLU A 342 -22.88 15.22 -20.14
CA GLU A 342 -23.77 14.21 -19.57
C GLU A 342 -23.02 13.22 -18.65
N THR A 343 -21.73 13.04 -18.86
CA THR A 343 -20.91 12.06 -18.16
C THR A 343 -19.81 12.67 -17.29
N LYS A 344 -19.67 14.01 -17.33
CA LYS A 344 -18.65 14.69 -16.56
C LYS A 344 -18.93 14.66 -15.08
N PHE A 345 -18.00 14.15 -14.31
CA PHE A 345 -17.96 14.35 -12.87
C PHE A 345 -17.33 15.73 -12.57
N TRP A 346 -18.11 16.63 -11.98
CA TRP A 346 -17.63 17.95 -11.60
C TRP A 346 -16.89 17.88 -10.27
N PRO A 347 -15.66 18.41 -10.18
CA PRO A 347 -14.99 18.53 -8.87
C PRO A 347 -15.79 19.47 -7.97
N SER A 348 -15.91 19.10 -6.70
CA SER A 348 -16.66 19.87 -5.69
C SER A 348 -15.98 21.21 -5.35
N ILE A 349 -14.67 21.27 -5.48
CA ILE A 349 -13.85 22.46 -5.19
C ILE A 349 -12.88 22.72 -6.34
N SER A 350 -12.43 23.98 -6.49
CA SER A 350 -11.32 24.36 -7.35
C SER A 350 -9.99 24.16 -6.61
N ARG A 351 -8.88 24.57 -7.24
CA ARG A 351 -7.55 24.45 -6.65
C ARG A 351 -7.48 25.19 -5.31
N ILE A 352 -6.94 24.52 -4.30
CA ILE A 352 -6.64 25.08 -2.98
C ILE A 352 -5.15 25.39 -2.84
N ASP A 353 -4.85 26.39 -2.03
CA ASP A 353 -3.51 26.69 -1.58
C ASP A 353 -3.26 25.96 -0.25
N ASP A 354 -2.71 24.74 -0.35
CA ASP A 354 -2.48 23.89 0.81
C ASP A 354 -1.53 24.55 1.81
N ILE A 355 -0.49 25.21 1.33
CA ILE A 355 0.52 25.87 2.18
C ILE A 355 -0.13 27.00 2.97
N TYR A 356 -0.94 27.81 2.30
CA TYR A 356 -1.68 28.87 2.98
C TYR A 356 -2.66 28.29 4.00
N GLY A 357 -3.40 27.25 3.62
CA GLY A 357 -4.37 26.58 4.51
C GLY A 357 -3.72 26.00 5.76
N ASP A 358 -2.58 25.36 5.62
CA ASP A 358 -1.83 24.78 6.75
C ASP A 358 -1.29 25.87 7.71
N GLN A 359 -0.94 27.04 7.18
CA GLN A 359 -0.46 28.16 7.98
C GLN A 359 -1.56 29.01 8.59
N HIS A 360 -2.78 28.95 8.05
CA HIS A 360 -3.91 29.78 8.44
C HIS A 360 -5.14 28.93 8.79
N LEU A 361 -4.98 28.12 9.83
CA LEU A 361 -6.05 27.24 10.29
C LEU A 361 -7.24 28.07 10.80
N VAL A 362 -8.42 27.82 10.24
CA VAL A 362 -9.68 28.40 10.72
C VAL A 362 -10.41 27.32 11.51
N CYS A 363 -10.49 27.53 12.83
CA CYS A 363 -11.34 26.70 13.67
C CYS A 363 -12.78 27.21 13.58
N THR A 364 -13.66 26.37 13.01
CA THR A 364 -15.09 26.68 12.87
C THR A 364 -15.94 26.01 13.95
N CYS A 365 -15.31 25.51 15.03
CA CYS A 365 -16.07 25.00 16.16
C CYS A 365 -16.85 26.16 16.75
N PRO A 366 -18.20 26.15 16.70
CA PRO A 366 -18.98 27.20 17.34
C PRO A 366 -18.74 27.14 18.84
N PRO A 367 -18.83 28.32 19.54
CA PRO A 367 -18.78 28.36 20.99
C PRO A 367 -19.85 27.45 21.60
N MET A 368 -19.59 26.92 22.79
CA MET A 368 -20.50 25.96 23.45
C MET A 368 -21.88 26.51 23.73
N ASP A 369 -22.01 27.81 23.92
CA ASP A 369 -23.26 28.53 24.11
C ASP A 369 -24.26 28.41 22.95
N ILE A 370 -23.78 28.14 21.71
CA ILE A 370 -24.67 27.84 20.58
C ILE A 370 -25.41 26.52 20.75
N TYR A 371 -24.87 25.61 21.56
CA TYR A 371 -25.48 24.30 21.85
C TYR A 371 -26.35 24.33 23.10
N GLU A 372 -26.44 25.48 23.81
CA GLU A 372 -27.37 25.62 24.93
C GLU A 372 -28.80 25.50 24.43
N SER A 373 -29.60 24.73 25.17
CA SER A 373 -31.01 24.51 24.84
C SER A 373 -31.76 25.84 24.86
N PRO A 374 -32.55 26.18 23.83
CA PRO A 374 -33.33 27.40 23.82
C PRO A 374 -34.31 27.48 25.02
N PHE A 375 -34.68 26.36 25.64
CA PHE A 375 -35.51 26.29 26.84
C PHE A 375 -34.75 26.68 28.13
N GLU A 376 -33.43 26.71 28.14
CA GLU A 376 -32.65 27.18 29.31
C GLU A 376 -32.37 28.68 29.23
N GLN A 377 -32.32 29.27 28.05
CA GLN A 377 -32.20 30.72 27.87
C GLN A 377 -33.47 31.48 28.34
N GLU A 378 -34.66 30.90 28.19
CA GLU A 378 -35.90 31.48 28.68
C GLU A 378 -36.03 31.48 30.23
N ARG A 379 -35.37 30.55 30.93
CA ARG A 379 -35.33 30.48 32.40
C ARG A 379 -34.36 31.48 33.03
N ALA A 380 -33.35 31.92 32.33
CA ALA A 380 -32.39 32.90 32.83
C ALA A 380 -32.84 34.35 32.61
N SER A 381 -33.90 34.57 31.83
CA SER A 381 -34.48 35.89 31.53
C SER A 381 -35.82 36.16 32.26
N SER A 382 -36.28 35.24 33.07
CA SER A 382 -37.46 35.36 33.97
C SER A 382 -37.01 35.38 35.43
#